data_614b19460af76da1cbf92be08b233cad
#
_entry.id   614b19460af76da1cbf92be08b233cad
#
_cell.length_a   1.000
_cell.length_b   1.000
_cell.length_c   1.000
_cell.angle_alpha   90.00
_cell.angle_beta   90.00
_cell.angle_gamma   90.00
#
_symmetry.space_group_name_H-M   'P 1'
#
loop_
_entity.id
_entity.type
_entity.pdbx_description
1 polymer ?
#
loop_
_entity_poly.entity_id
_entity_poly.type
_entity_poly.pdbx_seq_one_letter_code
_entity_poly.pdbx_strand_id
1 'polypeptide(L)'
;LAVAVVDGGTLLTFVPDLQKETLTQLLASVQASAIGRGLYSSAAQSGNFMVQSAGQNWRCFLQGQAMSTTQWRNILVMQPVTVHSAEVLRLLAVYAAAFMLGWAALILMSAILARFAVRPIEQAQTEQIRFLASASHELKTPLAVISTSADLLKQKSQDLAEPCHLIQQQTRQMGRLIDDMLVLTNSNTGHWTLQLRPVLPEEAAMTAYETFQPVLARAEQMLALEMPDAPLPMVLADEQRLQQILAILLDNAHTYASPGSAVALRVDFQHNQVRFWVIDHGPGIPDNAKQAVFTYFYRQTSENECAATVENSAHHYGLGLTVATELANLQHGSLTVQDTPGGGASFCLVLPAKQHT
;
A
#
# COMPACT_ATOMS: atom_id res chain seq x y z
N LEU A 1 -17.53 -62.29 6.49
CA LEU A 1 -16.60 -63.35 6.89
C LEU A 1 -17.29 -64.68 6.67
N ALA A 2 -16.72 -65.56 5.84
CA ALA A 2 -17.25 -66.92 5.61
C ALA A 2 -16.28 -67.93 6.25
N VAL A 3 -16.82 -68.80 7.02
CA VAL A 3 -16.05 -69.89 7.65
C VAL A 3 -16.56 -71.21 7.12
N ALA A 4 -15.67 -72.02 6.61
CA ALA A 4 -15.99 -73.35 6.14
C ALA A 4 -15.10 -74.34 6.89
N VAL A 5 -15.69 -75.42 7.36
CA VAL A 5 -14.98 -76.53 7.99
C VAL A 5 -15.07 -77.73 7.08
N VAL A 6 -13.94 -78.28 6.69
CA VAL A 6 -13.89 -79.50 5.86
C VAL A 6 -13.43 -80.66 6.74
N ASP A 7 -14.29 -81.65 6.97
CA ASP A 7 -14.03 -82.85 7.79
C ASP A 7 -14.22 -84.05 6.94
N GLY A 8 -13.17 -84.83 6.74
CA GLY A 8 -13.21 -86.11 6.00
C GLY A 8 -13.80 -86.08 4.59
N GLY A 9 -13.69 -84.91 3.92
CA GLY A 9 -14.30 -84.66 2.61
C GLY A 9 -15.74 -84.10 2.65
N THR A 10 -16.34 -84.06 3.84
CA THR A 10 -17.69 -83.38 4.01
C THR A 10 -17.52 -81.96 4.45
N LEU A 11 -18.23 -81.06 3.75
CA LEU A 11 -18.19 -79.64 4.00
C LEU A 11 -19.23 -79.29 5.05
N LEU A 12 -18.83 -78.78 6.19
CA LEU A 12 -19.67 -78.17 7.17
C LEU A 12 -19.49 -76.63 6.99
N THR A 13 -20.45 -76.02 6.32
CA THR A 13 -20.40 -74.58 6.06
C THR A 13 -21.22 -73.77 7.05
N PHE A 14 -20.66 -72.67 7.51
CA PHE A 14 -21.36 -71.64 8.22
C PHE A 14 -21.18 -70.36 7.46
N VAL A 15 -22.06 -70.08 6.46
CA VAL A 15 -22.07 -68.83 5.70
C VAL A 15 -23.50 -68.30 5.59
N PRO A 16 -23.84 -67.23 6.22
CA PRO A 16 -25.20 -66.76 6.27
C PRO A 16 -25.79 -66.32 4.90
N ASP A 17 -25.02 -65.84 3.92
CA ASP A 17 -25.52 -65.08 2.79
C ASP A 17 -24.96 -65.47 1.39
N LEU A 18 -24.31 -66.58 1.21
CA LEU A 18 -23.77 -67.02 -0.09
C LEU A 18 -24.70 -68.06 -0.75
N GLN A 19 -25.04 -67.79 -2.02
CA GLN A 19 -25.77 -68.80 -2.81
C GLN A 19 -24.95 -70.09 -2.93
N LYS A 20 -25.62 -71.28 -2.83
CA LYS A 20 -24.99 -72.59 -2.75
C LYS A 20 -24.08 -72.91 -3.95
N GLU A 21 -24.40 -72.39 -5.13
CA GLU A 21 -23.59 -72.54 -6.35
C GLU A 21 -22.27 -71.74 -6.27
N THR A 22 -22.32 -70.47 -5.81
CA THR A 22 -21.14 -69.60 -5.67
C THR A 22 -20.17 -70.17 -4.61
N LEU A 23 -20.74 -70.74 -3.55
CA LEU A 23 -19.98 -71.42 -2.50
C LEU A 23 -19.25 -72.60 -3.04
N THR A 24 -19.90 -73.46 -3.84
CA THR A 24 -19.31 -74.67 -4.42
C THR A 24 -18.16 -74.32 -5.39
N GLN A 25 -18.34 -73.31 -6.21
CA GLN A 25 -17.26 -72.82 -7.09
C GLN A 25 -16.09 -72.20 -6.33
N LEU A 26 -16.39 -71.43 -5.31
CA LEU A 26 -15.37 -70.82 -4.46
C LEU A 26 -14.53 -71.88 -3.74
N LEU A 27 -15.20 -72.90 -3.17
CA LEU A 27 -14.52 -73.99 -2.50
C LEU A 27 -13.67 -74.85 -3.44
N ALA A 28 -14.15 -75.14 -4.63
CA ALA A 28 -13.35 -75.83 -5.65
C ALA A 28 -12.10 -75.00 -6.04
N SER A 29 -12.25 -73.70 -6.19
CA SER A 29 -11.13 -72.76 -6.51
C SER A 29 -10.12 -72.73 -5.36
N VAL A 30 -10.62 -72.65 -4.13
CA VAL A 30 -9.79 -72.69 -2.89
C VAL A 30 -9.05 -73.97 -2.77
N GLN A 31 -9.75 -75.10 -2.97
CA GLN A 31 -9.17 -76.41 -2.87
C GLN A 31 -8.06 -76.67 -3.91
N ALA A 32 -8.32 -76.28 -5.15
CA ALA A 32 -7.30 -76.30 -6.22
C ALA A 32 -6.06 -75.45 -5.88
N SER A 33 -6.29 -74.27 -5.37
CA SER A 33 -5.22 -73.36 -4.98
C SER A 33 -4.43 -73.86 -3.75
N ALA A 34 -5.10 -74.46 -2.78
CA ALA A 34 -4.50 -74.99 -1.56
C ALA A 34 -3.68 -76.23 -1.88
N ILE A 35 -4.19 -77.15 -2.74
CA ILE A 35 -3.45 -78.32 -3.21
C ILE A 35 -2.20 -77.92 -3.98
N GLY A 36 -2.32 -76.91 -4.91
CA GLY A 36 -1.17 -76.45 -5.68
C GLY A 36 -0.09 -75.76 -4.84
N ARG A 37 -0.40 -75.33 -3.61
CA ARG A 37 0.55 -74.77 -2.64
C ARG A 37 1.02 -75.81 -1.55
N GLY A 38 0.62 -77.06 -1.66
CA GLY A 38 1.00 -78.08 -0.70
C GLY A 38 0.36 -77.93 0.68
N LEU A 39 -0.69 -77.09 0.84
CA LEU A 39 -1.35 -76.77 2.10
C LEU A 39 -2.36 -77.87 2.51
N TYR A 40 -2.63 -78.83 1.66
CA TYR A 40 -3.60 -79.91 1.86
C TYR A 40 -2.94 -81.28 2.22
N SER A 41 -1.66 -81.25 2.56
CA SER A 41 -0.94 -82.47 3.00
C SER A 41 -1.24 -82.76 4.45
N SER A 42 -0.96 -84.06 4.87
CA SER A 42 -1.27 -84.65 6.16
C SER A 42 -0.61 -84.00 7.41
N ALA A 43 0.00 -82.84 7.26
CA ALA A 43 0.60 -82.09 8.38
C ALA A 43 -0.22 -80.85 8.69
N ALA A 44 -0.34 -80.46 9.97
CA ALA A 44 -1.00 -79.28 10.43
C ALA A 44 -0.31 -78.00 9.87
N GLN A 45 -0.62 -77.62 8.64
CA GLN A 45 -0.08 -76.46 7.99
C GLN A 45 -1.14 -75.33 7.95
N SER A 46 -0.70 -74.10 8.21
CA SER A 46 -1.52 -72.97 8.06
C SER A 46 -0.98 -72.04 6.93
N GLY A 47 -1.85 -71.45 6.13
CA GLY A 47 -1.42 -70.59 5.05
C GLY A 47 -2.46 -69.55 4.65
N ASN A 48 -1.95 -68.39 4.25
CA ASN A 48 -2.72 -67.29 3.67
C ASN A 48 -2.55 -67.35 2.16
N PHE A 49 -3.64 -67.23 1.41
CA PHE A 49 -3.62 -67.11 -0.05
C PHE A 49 -4.83 -66.32 -0.57
N MET A 50 -4.70 -65.87 -1.77
CA MET A 50 -5.80 -65.19 -2.46
C MET A 50 -6.35 -66.08 -3.56
N VAL A 51 -7.67 -66.09 -3.69
CA VAL A 51 -8.39 -66.80 -4.75
C VAL A 51 -9.34 -65.88 -5.43
N GLN A 52 -9.38 -65.92 -6.75
CA GLN A 52 -10.37 -65.22 -7.56
C GLN A 52 -11.49 -66.19 -7.90
N SER A 53 -12.72 -65.90 -7.48
CA SER A 53 -13.90 -66.68 -7.80
C SER A 53 -15.09 -65.78 -8.03
N ALA A 54 -15.90 -66.08 -9.04
CA ALA A 54 -17.08 -65.28 -9.43
C ALA A 54 -16.83 -63.79 -9.61
N GLY A 55 -15.64 -63.40 -10.14
CA GLY A 55 -15.28 -61.97 -10.38
C GLY A 55 -14.84 -61.20 -9.14
N GLN A 56 -14.77 -61.86 -7.98
CA GLN A 56 -14.31 -61.28 -6.71
C GLN A 56 -13.02 -61.89 -6.21
N ASN A 57 -12.18 -61.10 -5.61
CA ASN A 57 -10.98 -61.57 -4.93
C ASN A 57 -11.31 -61.91 -3.48
N TRP A 58 -10.92 -63.12 -3.07
CA TRP A 58 -11.12 -63.62 -1.72
C TRP A 58 -9.77 -63.83 -1.04
N ARG A 59 -9.63 -63.34 0.16
CA ARG A 59 -8.51 -63.68 1.03
C ARG A 59 -8.89 -64.90 1.86
N CYS A 60 -8.13 -65.99 1.70
CA CYS A 60 -8.38 -67.25 2.32
C CYS A 60 -7.27 -67.56 3.33
N PHE A 61 -7.68 -68.01 4.50
CA PHE A 61 -6.78 -68.54 5.52
C PHE A 61 -7.20 -69.96 5.81
N LEU A 62 -6.28 -70.91 5.57
CA LEU A 62 -6.47 -72.31 5.85
C LEU A 62 -5.65 -72.68 7.06
N GLN A 63 -6.29 -73.40 8.01
CA GLN A 63 -5.61 -73.94 9.19
C GLN A 63 -6.01 -75.45 9.38
N GLY A 64 -5.02 -76.28 9.32
CA GLY A 64 -5.20 -77.73 9.64
C GLY A 64 -5.06 -77.95 11.12
N GLN A 65 -6.01 -78.68 11.69
CA GLN A 65 -6.02 -79.08 13.08
C GLN A 65 -6.05 -80.62 13.19
N ALA A 66 -5.10 -81.21 13.89
CA ALA A 66 -5.08 -82.64 14.18
C ALA A 66 -6.17 -83.03 15.20
N MET A 67 -7.04 -83.95 14.87
CA MET A 67 -8.09 -84.43 15.77
C MET A 67 -7.67 -85.77 16.40
N SER A 68 -6.83 -86.59 15.70
CA SER A 68 -6.18 -87.80 16.19
C SER A 68 -4.94 -88.05 15.36
N THR A 69 -4.22 -89.17 15.64
CA THR A 69 -3.02 -89.54 14.88
C THR A 69 -3.27 -89.86 13.40
N THR A 70 -4.55 -90.03 12.98
CA THR A 70 -4.93 -90.34 11.61
C THR A 70 -6.02 -89.41 11.02
N GLN A 71 -6.62 -88.49 11.80
CA GLN A 71 -7.71 -87.59 11.35
C GLN A 71 -7.30 -86.13 11.50
N TRP A 72 -7.54 -85.38 10.42
CA TRP A 72 -7.26 -83.99 10.31
C TRP A 72 -8.53 -83.23 9.95
N ARG A 73 -8.77 -82.03 10.57
CA ARG A 73 -9.84 -81.11 10.24
C ARG A 73 -9.21 -79.84 9.71
N ASN A 74 -9.67 -79.39 8.56
CA ASN A 74 -9.21 -78.16 7.98
C ASN A 74 -10.27 -77.04 8.20
N ILE A 75 -9.86 -75.99 8.82
CA ILE A 75 -10.68 -74.78 9.02
C ILE A 75 -10.27 -73.78 7.96
N LEU A 76 -11.22 -73.34 7.13
CA LEU A 76 -11.01 -72.33 6.08
C LEU A 76 -11.81 -71.07 6.42
N VAL A 77 -11.12 -69.96 6.58
CA VAL A 77 -11.70 -68.64 6.77
C VAL A 77 -11.51 -67.87 5.48
N MET A 78 -12.61 -67.32 4.92
CA MET A 78 -12.61 -66.57 3.68
C MET A 78 -13.21 -65.19 3.90
N GLN A 79 -12.57 -64.18 3.35
CA GLN A 79 -13.03 -62.78 3.39
C GLN A 79 -13.00 -62.19 1.99
N PRO A 80 -14.13 -61.63 1.50
CA PRO A 80 -14.13 -60.91 0.22
C PRO A 80 -13.30 -59.66 0.35
N VAL A 81 -12.44 -59.42 -0.60
CA VAL A 81 -11.67 -58.15 -0.73
C VAL A 81 -12.50 -57.23 -1.62
N THR A 82 -13.40 -56.46 -1.02
CA THR A 82 -14.16 -55.45 -1.75
C THR A 82 -13.30 -54.19 -1.86
N VAL A 83 -12.75 -53.93 -3.04
CA VAL A 83 -12.11 -52.66 -3.33
C VAL A 83 -13.22 -51.64 -3.64
N HIS A 84 -13.51 -50.79 -2.70
CA HIS A 84 -14.47 -49.68 -2.90
C HIS A 84 -13.82 -48.59 -3.77
N SER A 85 -13.62 -48.88 -5.05
CA SER A 85 -12.97 -47.96 -5.99
C SER A 85 -13.68 -46.63 -6.09
N ALA A 86 -15.00 -46.61 -5.95
CA ALA A 86 -15.80 -45.41 -5.97
C ALA A 86 -15.57 -44.51 -4.75
N GLU A 87 -15.36 -45.12 -3.56
CA GLU A 87 -15.07 -44.34 -2.33
C GLU A 87 -13.66 -43.73 -2.37
N VAL A 88 -12.67 -44.53 -2.85
CA VAL A 88 -11.30 -44.03 -3.04
C VAL A 88 -11.26 -42.89 -4.04
N LEU A 89 -11.98 -42.97 -5.17
CA LEU A 89 -12.10 -41.92 -6.16
C LEU A 89 -12.77 -40.66 -5.59
N ARG A 90 -13.81 -40.81 -4.78
CA ARG A 90 -14.44 -39.68 -4.09
C ARG A 90 -13.49 -38.97 -3.12
N LEU A 91 -12.75 -39.75 -2.32
CA LEU A 91 -11.76 -39.19 -1.40
C LEU A 91 -10.66 -38.44 -2.16
N LEU A 92 -10.14 -39.03 -3.24
CA LEU A 92 -9.13 -38.38 -4.08
C LEU A 92 -9.66 -37.08 -4.70
N ALA A 93 -10.91 -37.06 -5.16
CA ALA A 93 -11.53 -35.85 -5.71
C ALA A 93 -11.69 -34.76 -4.64
N VAL A 94 -12.08 -35.09 -3.41
CA VAL A 94 -12.19 -34.14 -2.30
C VAL A 94 -10.82 -33.55 -1.94
N TYR A 95 -9.78 -34.40 -1.83
CA TYR A 95 -8.42 -33.92 -1.55
C TYR A 95 -7.86 -33.06 -2.68
N ALA A 96 -8.11 -33.42 -3.94
CA ALA A 96 -7.72 -32.58 -5.10
C ALA A 96 -8.44 -31.22 -5.10
N ALA A 97 -9.73 -31.20 -4.80
CA ALA A 97 -10.48 -29.94 -4.68
C ALA A 97 -9.97 -29.08 -3.53
N ALA A 98 -9.73 -29.65 -2.36
CA ALA A 98 -9.17 -28.94 -1.21
C ALA A 98 -7.76 -28.38 -1.51
N PHE A 99 -6.94 -29.14 -2.20
CA PHE A 99 -5.61 -28.71 -2.64
C PHE A 99 -5.70 -27.54 -3.62
N MET A 100 -6.58 -27.61 -4.63
CA MET A 100 -6.78 -26.50 -5.58
C MET A 100 -7.31 -25.25 -4.90
N LEU A 101 -8.25 -25.37 -3.96
CA LEU A 101 -8.73 -24.24 -3.16
C LEU A 101 -7.60 -23.59 -2.33
N GLY A 102 -6.76 -24.43 -1.71
CA GLY A 102 -5.58 -23.96 -0.97
C GLY A 102 -4.62 -23.15 -1.85
N TRP A 103 -4.32 -23.64 -3.05
CA TRP A 103 -3.49 -22.90 -4.01
C TRP A 103 -4.13 -21.60 -4.49
N ALA A 104 -5.43 -21.61 -4.78
CA ALA A 104 -6.17 -20.40 -5.16
C ALA A 104 -6.13 -19.34 -4.04
N ALA A 105 -6.30 -19.77 -2.78
CA ALA A 105 -6.20 -18.88 -1.62
C ALA A 105 -4.79 -18.28 -1.46
N LEU A 106 -3.73 -19.08 -1.67
CA LEU A 106 -2.34 -18.60 -1.63
C LEU A 106 -2.04 -17.59 -2.74
N ILE A 107 -2.51 -17.83 -3.96
CA ILE A 107 -2.36 -16.90 -5.09
C ILE A 107 -3.09 -15.59 -4.79
N LEU A 108 -4.32 -15.66 -4.29
CA LEU A 108 -5.10 -14.48 -3.92
C LEU A 108 -4.42 -13.69 -2.81
N MET A 109 -3.95 -14.37 -1.75
CA MET A 109 -3.21 -13.76 -0.65
C MET A 109 -1.93 -13.07 -1.15
N SER A 110 -1.16 -13.74 -2.01
CA SER A 110 0.05 -13.18 -2.62
C SER A 110 -0.25 -11.93 -3.46
N ALA A 111 -1.32 -11.95 -4.26
CA ALA A 111 -1.75 -10.80 -5.06
C ALA A 111 -2.20 -9.61 -4.19
N ILE A 112 -2.91 -9.89 -3.08
CA ILE A 112 -3.30 -8.87 -2.11
C ILE A 112 -2.05 -8.29 -1.44
N LEU A 113 -1.14 -9.12 -0.96
CA LEU A 113 0.10 -8.69 -0.32
C LEU A 113 0.97 -7.84 -1.27
N ALA A 114 1.10 -8.26 -2.53
CA ALA A 114 1.81 -7.49 -3.55
C ALA A 114 1.18 -6.11 -3.79
N ARG A 115 -0.16 -6.02 -3.82
CA ARG A 115 -0.84 -4.73 -3.99
C ARG A 115 -0.64 -3.79 -2.80
N PHE A 116 -0.71 -4.30 -1.56
CA PHE A 116 -0.63 -3.47 -0.36
C PHE A 116 0.80 -3.18 0.11
N ALA A 117 1.76 -4.08 -0.13
CA ALA A 117 3.13 -3.91 0.33
C ALA A 117 4.10 -3.39 -0.75
N VAL A 118 4.01 -3.90 -1.97
CA VAL A 118 5.00 -3.57 -3.02
C VAL A 118 4.67 -2.28 -3.75
N ARG A 119 3.40 -2.07 -4.12
CA ARG A 119 3.01 -0.86 -4.88
C ARG A 119 3.34 0.46 -4.19
N PRO A 120 3.09 0.65 -2.87
CA PRO A 120 3.46 1.90 -2.21
C PRO A 120 4.96 2.15 -2.22
N ILE A 121 5.79 1.09 -2.15
CA ILE A 121 7.25 1.21 -2.21
C ILE A 121 7.70 1.65 -3.61
N GLU A 122 7.16 1.05 -4.66
CA GLU A 122 7.46 1.44 -6.05
C GLU A 122 7.01 2.88 -6.35
N GLN A 123 5.86 3.30 -5.83
CA GLN A 123 5.37 4.67 -5.96
C GLN A 123 6.31 5.65 -5.25
N ALA A 124 6.69 5.37 -4.00
CA ALA A 124 7.62 6.21 -3.25
C ALA A 124 8.99 6.31 -3.94
N GLN A 125 9.52 5.21 -4.49
CA GLN A 125 10.78 5.24 -5.26
C GLN A 125 10.64 6.07 -6.54
N THR A 126 9.54 5.94 -7.26
CA THR A 126 9.30 6.69 -8.50
C THR A 126 9.18 8.19 -8.21
N GLU A 127 8.50 8.56 -7.13
CA GLU A 127 8.40 9.95 -6.67
C GLU A 127 9.77 10.49 -6.23
N GLN A 128 10.56 9.70 -5.53
CA GLN A 128 11.92 10.09 -5.14
C GLN A 128 12.84 10.32 -6.35
N ILE A 129 12.77 9.45 -7.37
CA ILE A 129 13.54 9.62 -8.60
C ILE A 129 13.11 10.87 -9.36
N ARG A 130 11.80 11.12 -9.46
CA ARG A 130 11.26 12.34 -10.09
C ARG A 130 11.69 13.59 -9.33
N PHE A 131 11.62 13.56 -8.00
CA PHE A 131 12.09 14.63 -7.14
C PHE A 131 13.56 14.96 -7.41
N LEU A 132 14.46 13.97 -7.41
CA LEU A 132 15.89 14.17 -7.67
C LEU A 132 16.19 14.69 -9.09
N ALA A 133 15.46 14.19 -10.09
CA ALA A 133 15.60 14.65 -11.47
C ALA A 133 15.17 16.11 -11.62
N SER A 134 14.01 16.48 -11.08
CA SER A 134 13.50 17.85 -11.12
C SER A 134 14.38 18.78 -10.32
N ALA A 135 14.82 18.40 -9.13
CA ALA A 135 15.75 19.15 -8.31
C ALA A 135 17.05 19.49 -9.04
N SER A 136 17.61 18.48 -9.74
CA SER A 136 18.82 18.65 -10.54
C SER A 136 18.62 19.65 -11.68
N HIS A 137 17.46 19.62 -12.30
CA HIS A 137 17.12 20.56 -13.38
C HIS A 137 16.95 22.00 -12.86
N GLU A 138 16.22 22.15 -11.75
CA GLU A 138 15.97 23.46 -11.12
C GLU A 138 17.23 24.09 -10.48
N LEU A 139 18.23 23.30 -10.13
CA LEU A 139 19.54 23.80 -9.70
C LEU A 139 20.45 24.19 -10.86
N LYS A 140 20.33 23.53 -12.02
CA LYS A 140 21.19 23.79 -13.18
C LYS A 140 20.93 25.16 -13.80
N THR A 141 19.66 25.61 -13.82
CA THR A 141 19.28 26.91 -14.41
C THR A 141 19.91 28.11 -13.69
N PRO A 142 19.75 28.30 -12.36
CA PRO A 142 20.39 29.40 -11.63
C PRO A 142 21.92 29.32 -11.69
N LEU A 143 22.48 28.12 -11.67
CA LEU A 143 23.93 27.95 -11.80
C LEU A 143 24.45 28.43 -13.15
N ALA A 144 23.72 28.18 -14.23
CA ALA A 144 24.05 28.70 -15.56
C ALA A 144 24.02 30.24 -15.60
N VAL A 145 23.00 30.86 -14.99
CA VAL A 145 22.89 32.33 -14.90
C VAL A 145 24.05 32.90 -14.09
N ILE A 146 24.40 32.30 -12.94
CA ILE A 146 25.54 32.72 -12.13
C ILE A 146 26.84 32.62 -12.94
N SER A 147 27.05 31.50 -13.65
CA SER A 147 28.24 31.30 -14.49
C SER A 147 28.36 32.35 -15.59
N THR A 148 27.27 32.59 -16.32
CA THR A 148 27.22 33.60 -17.39
C THR A 148 27.47 35.02 -16.84
N SER A 149 26.83 35.37 -15.71
CA SER A 149 27.02 36.67 -15.05
C SER A 149 28.47 36.86 -14.55
N ALA A 150 29.09 35.79 -14.03
CA ALA A 150 30.50 35.81 -13.63
C ALA A 150 31.46 35.98 -14.81
N ASP A 151 31.14 35.40 -15.99
CA ASP A 151 31.93 35.59 -17.19
C ASP A 151 31.80 37.00 -17.77
N LEU A 152 30.63 37.65 -17.67
CA LEU A 152 30.43 39.06 -18.00
C LEU A 152 31.28 39.99 -17.10
N LEU A 153 31.37 39.69 -15.80
CA LEU A 153 32.24 40.42 -14.88
C LEU A 153 33.72 40.33 -15.27
N LYS A 154 34.21 39.21 -15.82
CA LYS A 154 35.60 39.06 -16.31
C LYS A 154 35.89 39.93 -17.55
N GLN A 155 34.88 40.20 -18.38
CA GLN A 155 35.04 40.94 -19.63
C GLN A 155 35.17 42.46 -19.43
N LYS A 156 35.29 42.97 -18.17
CA LYS A 156 35.42 44.39 -17.83
C LYS A 156 34.30 45.28 -18.43
N SER A 157 33.05 44.87 -18.40
CA SER A 157 31.88 45.67 -18.74
C SER A 157 31.87 46.93 -17.79
N GLN A 158 31.48 48.08 -18.30
CA GLN A 158 31.42 49.32 -17.51
C GLN A 158 30.37 49.31 -16.41
N ASP A 159 29.34 48.43 -16.55
CA ASP A 159 28.32 48.28 -15.53
C ASP A 159 28.45 46.89 -14.85
N LEU A 160 29.02 46.91 -13.66
CA LEU A 160 29.24 45.71 -12.82
C LEU A 160 28.07 45.45 -11.85
N ALA A 161 27.14 46.41 -11.71
CA ALA A 161 26.09 46.31 -10.70
C ALA A 161 25.03 45.25 -11.06
N GLU A 162 24.62 45.22 -12.31
CA GLU A 162 23.60 44.28 -12.79
C GLU A 162 24.04 42.81 -12.69
N PRO A 163 25.22 42.39 -13.21
CA PRO A 163 25.68 41.01 -13.03
C PRO A 163 25.85 40.60 -11.56
N CYS A 164 26.34 41.52 -10.70
CA CYS A 164 26.46 41.25 -9.26
C CYS A 164 25.10 41.02 -8.60
N HIS A 165 24.10 41.85 -8.96
CA HIS A 165 22.73 41.69 -8.46
C HIS A 165 22.11 40.37 -8.87
N LEU A 166 22.27 39.96 -10.14
CA LEU A 166 21.80 38.67 -10.64
C LEU A 166 22.44 37.52 -9.91
N ILE A 167 23.74 37.52 -9.70
CA ILE A 167 24.43 36.48 -8.93
C ILE A 167 23.85 36.37 -7.51
N GLN A 168 23.69 37.51 -6.82
CA GLN A 168 23.15 37.54 -5.47
C GLN A 168 21.70 37.02 -5.42
N GLN A 169 20.89 37.39 -6.41
CA GLN A 169 19.51 36.93 -6.52
C GLN A 169 19.45 35.41 -6.72
N GLN A 170 20.24 34.88 -7.67
CA GLN A 170 20.26 33.45 -7.94
C GLN A 170 20.80 32.63 -6.77
N THR A 171 21.83 33.16 -6.07
CA THR A 171 22.36 32.50 -4.88
C THR A 171 21.33 32.40 -3.75
N ARG A 172 20.58 33.49 -3.50
CA ARG A 172 19.47 33.48 -2.52
C ARG A 172 18.35 32.52 -2.91
N GLN A 173 18.04 32.44 -4.19
CA GLN A 173 17.04 31.55 -4.73
C GLN A 173 17.46 30.07 -4.58
N MET A 174 18.72 29.74 -4.87
CA MET A 174 19.27 28.40 -4.63
C MET A 174 19.25 28.03 -3.14
N GLY A 175 19.57 28.98 -2.25
CA GLY A 175 19.51 28.75 -0.80
C GLY A 175 18.08 28.33 -0.38
N ARG A 176 17.06 29.06 -0.80
CA ARG A 176 15.66 28.72 -0.51
C ARG A 176 15.28 27.33 -1.05
N LEU A 177 15.69 27.00 -2.28
CA LEU A 177 15.42 25.69 -2.88
C LEU A 177 16.05 24.54 -2.06
N ILE A 178 17.29 24.73 -1.59
CA ILE A 178 17.97 23.75 -0.75
C ILE A 178 17.27 23.59 0.61
N ASP A 179 16.86 24.71 1.23
CA ASP A 179 16.13 24.67 2.50
C ASP A 179 14.79 23.94 2.34
N ASP A 180 14.04 24.20 1.26
CA ASP A 180 12.79 23.50 0.93
C ASP A 180 13.04 21.97 0.75
N MET A 181 14.10 21.58 0.05
CA MET A 181 14.47 20.18 -0.11
C MET A 181 14.84 19.53 1.22
N LEU A 182 15.53 20.24 2.12
CA LEU A 182 15.85 19.73 3.45
C LEU A 182 14.59 19.53 4.30
N VAL A 183 13.58 20.42 4.17
CA VAL A 183 12.26 20.23 4.81
C VAL A 183 11.65 18.90 4.35
N LEU A 184 11.57 18.68 3.03
CA LEU A 184 10.92 17.53 2.44
C LEU A 184 11.65 16.21 2.71
N THR A 185 12.98 16.23 2.76
CA THR A 185 13.77 15.02 3.05
C THR A 185 13.74 14.63 4.52
N ASN A 186 13.75 15.61 5.42
CA ASN A 186 13.75 15.38 6.86
C ASN A 186 12.36 14.99 7.39
N SER A 187 11.26 15.48 6.77
CA SER A 187 9.89 15.08 7.14
C SER A 187 9.69 13.57 6.94
N ASN A 188 10.20 13.02 5.85
CA ASN A 188 10.08 11.61 5.52
C ASN A 188 10.92 10.68 6.42
N THR A 189 11.96 11.19 7.07
CA THR A 189 12.85 10.37 7.93
C THR A 189 12.46 10.37 9.40
N GLY A 190 11.46 11.16 9.81
CA GLY A 190 11.00 11.27 11.20
C GLY A 190 12.03 11.90 12.16
N HIS A 191 13.12 12.46 11.63
CA HIS A 191 14.21 13.03 12.44
C HIS A 191 14.04 14.53 12.73
N TRP A 192 12.90 15.10 12.36
CA TRP A 192 12.66 16.53 12.59
C TRP A 192 12.08 16.79 13.98
N THR A 193 12.84 17.47 14.82
CA THR A 193 12.38 17.95 16.14
C THR A 193 11.75 19.34 15.99
N LEU A 194 10.42 19.40 15.87
CA LEU A 194 9.68 20.65 15.95
C LEU A 194 9.72 21.20 17.39
N GLN A 195 9.84 22.51 17.51
CA GLN A 195 9.70 23.19 18.79
C GLN A 195 8.26 23.64 19.00
N LEU A 196 7.35 22.69 19.20
CA LEU A 196 5.94 23.01 19.43
C LEU A 196 5.76 23.79 20.72
N ARG A 197 5.24 25.01 20.61
CA ARG A 197 4.95 25.93 21.72
C ARG A 197 3.55 26.49 21.57
N PRO A 198 2.91 26.98 22.64
CA PRO A 198 1.70 27.75 22.51
C PRO A 198 1.99 29.06 21.78
N VAL A 199 1.32 29.26 20.64
CA VAL A 199 1.44 30.44 19.77
C VAL A 199 0.07 31.12 19.72
N LEU A 200 0.07 32.45 19.80
CA LEU A 200 -1.11 33.28 19.57
C LEU A 200 -1.34 33.42 18.06
N PRO A 201 -2.49 32.97 17.53
CA PRO A 201 -2.76 33.06 16.10
C PRO A 201 -2.77 34.49 15.57
N GLU A 202 -3.22 35.45 16.40
CA GLU A 202 -3.26 36.86 16.07
C GLU A 202 -1.85 37.45 15.87
N GLU A 203 -0.90 37.08 16.75
CA GLU A 203 0.50 37.53 16.63
C GLU A 203 1.14 36.92 15.39
N ALA A 204 0.90 35.64 15.12
CA ALA A 204 1.42 34.98 13.92
C ALA A 204 0.89 35.64 12.64
N ALA A 205 -0.40 35.94 12.58
CA ALA A 205 -1.03 36.61 11.43
C ALA A 205 -0.54 38.04 11.27
N MET A 206 -0.38 38.81 12.37
CA MET A 206 0.12 40.18 12.35
C MET A 206 1.56 40.22 11.82
N THR A 207 2.44 39.33 12.31
CA THR A 207 3.83 39.24 11.83
C THR A 207 3.91 38.94 10.32
N ALA A 208 3.08 38.00 9.85
CA ALA A 208 2.99 37.69 8.41
C ALA A 208 2.46 38.91 7.61
N TYR A 209 1.43 39.57 8.11
CA TYR A 209 0.88 40.77 7.49
C TYR A 209 1.92 41.89 7.39
N GLU A 210 2.60 42.24 8.47
CA GLU A 210 3.63 43.28 8.50
C GLU A 210 4.79 42.99 7.55
N THR A 211 5.16 41.72 7.41
CA THR A 211 6.21 41.29 6.50
C THR A 211 5.83 41.45 5.04
N PHE A 212 4.60 41.07 4.68
CA PHE A 212 4.16 41.00 3.29
C PHE A 212 3.45 42.27 2.79
N GLN A 213 2.87 43.09 3.66
CA GLN A 213 2.20 44.33 3.30
C GLN A 213 3.08 45.24 2.41
N PRO A 214 4.37 45.51 2.73
CA PRO A 214 5.22 46.33 1.87
C PRO A 214 5.59 45.66 0.54
N VAL A 215 5.59 44.32 0.50
CA VAL A 215 5.86 43.56 -0.73
C VAL A 215 4.69 43.71 -1.71
N LEU A 216 3.47 43.45 -1.25
CA LEU A 216 2.27 43.57 -2.06
C LEU A 216 2.03 45.05 -2.49
N ALA A 217 2.25 46.00 -1.60
CA ALA A 217 2.11 47.44 -1.91
C ALA A 217 3.01 47.89 -3.07
N ARG A 218 4.24 47.36 -3.18
CA ARG A 218 5.14 47.65 -4.32
C ARG A 218 4.61 47.11 -5.65
N ALA A 219 3.80 46.05 -5.61
CA ALA A 219 3.16 45.45 -6.77
C ALA A 219 1.74 45.98 -7.01
N GLU A 220 1.39 47.11 -6.37
CA GLU A 220 0.06 47.73 -6.46
C GLU A 220 -1.09 46.80 -6.01
N GLN A 221 -0.78 45.82 -5.17
CA GLN A 221 -1.75 44.89 -4.57
C GLN A 221 -2.06 45.34 -3.14
N MET A 222 -3.29 45.08 -2.68
CA MET A 222 -3.70 45.39 -1.31
C MET A 222 -3.69 44.09 -0.47
N LEU A 223 -3.05 44.14 0.71
CA LEU A 223 -3.18 43.08 1.70
C LEU A 223 -4.14 43.55 2.81
N ALA A 224 -5.20 42.78 3.03
CA ALA A 224 -6.13 42.96 4.14
C ALA A 224 -5.87 41.88 5.23
N LEU A 225 -5.98 42.29 6.50
CA LEU A 225 -5.95 41.38 7.64
C LEU A 225 -7.33 41.34 8.29
N GLU A 226 -7.94 40.19 8.33
CA GLU A 226 -9.28 39.95 8.89
C GLU A 226 -9.20 39.00 10.09
N MET A 227 -9.56 39.47 11.27
CA MET A 227 -9.58 38.69 12.51
C MET A 227 -10.88 38.98 13.27
N PRO A 228 -11.39 38.01 14.06
CA PRO A 228 -12.53 38.25 14.91
C PRO A 228 -12.17 39.22 16.07
N ASP A 229 -13.12 39.93 16.58
CA ASP A 229 -12.93 40.81 17.76
C ASP A 229 -12.69 40.02 19.07
N ALA A 230 -13.18 38.78 19.12
CA ALA A 230 -12.95 37.88 20.25
C ALA A 230 -11.57 37.24 20.17
N PRO A 231 -10.83 37.13 21.30
CA PRO A 231 -9.52 36.51 21.32
C PRO A 231 -9.60 35.04 20.87
N LEU A 232 -8.65 34.64 20.06
CA LEU A 232 -8.55 33.29 19.53
C LEU A 232 -7.85 32.35 20.54
N PRO A 233 -8.18 31.07 20.57
CA PRO A 233 -7.43 30.11 21.38
C PRO A 233 -6.03 29.91 20.80
N MET A 234 -5.04 29.72 21.68
CA MET A 234 -3.67 29.41 21.26
C MET A 234 -3.63 28.11 20.48
N VAL A 235 -2.70 28.03 19.53
CA VAL A 235 -2.35 26.80 18.81
C VAL A 235 -1.03 26.24 19.34
N LEU A 236 -0.86 24.90 19.29
CA LEU A 236 0.42 24.28 19.58
C LEU A 236 1.19 24.15 18.28
N ALA A 237 2.13 25.08 18.06
CA ALA A 237 2.85 25.19 16.79
C ALA A 237 4.32 25.52 16.99
N ASP A 238 5.12 25.25 15.98
CA ASP A 238 6.44 25.83 15.83
C ASP A 238 6.29 27.17 15.11
N GLU A 239 6.54 28.26 15.84
CA GLU A 239 6.29 29.61 15.34
C GLU A 239 7.03 29.93 14.04
N GLN A 240 8.30 29.49 13.94
CA GLN A 240 9.10 29.71 12.72
C GLN A 240 8.51 28.97 11.52
N ARG A 241 8.03 27.76 11.73
CA ARG A 241 7.42 26.95 10.69
C ARG A 241 6.02 27.44 10.31
N LEU A 242 5.26 27.94 11.28
CA LEU A 242 3.99 28.60 11.00
C LEU A 242 4.21 29.85 10.15
N GLN A 243 5.19 30.69 10.48
CA GLN A 243 5.56 31.86 9.67
C GLN A 243 6.01 31.44 8.26
N GLN A 244 6.77 30.37 8.14
CA GLN A 244 7.18 29.82 6.84
C GLN A 244 5.99 29.41 5.98
N ILE A 245 4.99 28.70 6.57
CA ILE A 245 3.76 28.33 5.84
C ILE A 245 3.02 29.59 5.36
N LEU A 246 2.78 30.55 6.26
CA LEU A 246 2.08 31.79 5.91
C LEU A 246 2.83 32.59 4.83
N ALA A 247 4.16 32.63 4.90
CA ALA A 247 4.99 33.27 3.90
C ALA A 247 4.86 32.60 2.52
N ILE A 248 4.89 31.26 2.45
CA ILE A 248 4.67 30.52 1.20
C ILE A 248 3.30 30.81 0.60
N LEU A 249 2.25 30.84 1.43
CA LEU A 249 0.89 31.09 0.96
C LEU A 249 0.71 32.53 0.47
N LEU A 250 1.26 33.51 1.19
CA LEU A 250 1.19 34.94 0.81
C LEU A 250 2.03 35.24 -0.44
N ASP A 251 3.20 34.62 -0.58
CA ASP A 251 4.05 34.72 -1.77
C ASP A 251 3.36 34.10 -3.01
N ASN A 252 2.67 32.99 -2.79
CA ASN A 252 1.85 32.36 -3.83
C ASN A 252 0.69 33.29 -4.25
N ALA A 253 -0.07 33.83 -3.30
CA ALA A 253 -1.15 34.77 -3.58
C ALA A 253 -0.64 36.02 -4.30
N HIS A 254 0.50 36.62 -3.86
CA HIS A 254 1.15 37.74 -4.53
C HIS A 254 1.50 37.42 -5.98
N THR A 255 2.03 36.24 -6.26
CA THR A 255 2.48 35.84 -7.61
C THR A 255 1.32 35.63 -8.57
N TYR A 256 0.21 35.04 -8.12
CA TYR A 256 -0.92 34.67 -8.98
C TYR A 256 -2.08 35.70 -8.95
N ALA A 257 -2.12 36.56 -7.97
CA ALA A 257 -3.14 37.61 -7.93
C ALA A 257 -2.93 38.65 -9.05
N SER A 258 -4.02 39.10 -9.64
CA SER A 258 -3.98 40.12 -10.67
C SER A 258 -3.47 41.47 -10.12
N PRO A 259 -2.75 42.31 -10.91
CA PRO A 259 -2.41 43.65 -10.51
C PRO A 259 -3.66 44.43 -10.08
N GLY A 260 -3.56 45.18 -8.98
CA GLY A 260 -4.69 45.94 -8.43
C GLY A 260 -5.72 45.12 -7.64
N SER A 261 -5.53 43.78 -7.53
CA SER A 261 -6.42 42.94 -6.75
C SER A 261 -6.09 42.95 -5.24
N ALA A 262 -7.08 42.56 -4.43
CA ALA A 262 -6.89 42.43 -2.99
C ALA A 262 -6.52 40.98 -2.65
N VAL A 263 -5.53 40.82 -1.77
CA VAL A 263 -5.21 39.56 -1.07
C VAL A 263 -5.68 39.73 0.37
N ALA A 264 -6.32 38.72 0.95
CA ALA A 264 -6.73 38.78 2.35
C ALA A 264 -6.08 37.64 3.14
N LEU A 265 -5.53 38.00 4.31
CA LEU A 265 -5.16 37.02 5.35
C LEU A 265 -6.26 37.06 6.40
N ARG A 266 -7.06 35.98 6.50
CA ARG A 266 -8.15 35.87 7.48
C ARG A 266 -7.81 34.79 8.48
N VAL A 267 -8.11 35.06 9.76
CA VAL A 267 -8.00 34.05 10.82
C VAL A 267 -9.36 33.90 11.47
N ASP A 268 -9.80 32.66 11.62
CA ASP A 268 -11.03 32.34 12.33
C ASP A 268 -10.87 31.09 13.21
N PHE A 269 -11.87 30.84 14.06
CA PHE A 269 -11.92 29.68 14.93
C PHE A 269 -13.25 28.95 14.76
N GLN A 270 -13.18 27.68 14.37
CA GLN A 270 -14.37 26.85 14.21
C GLN A 270 -14.05 25.39 14.52
N HIS A 271 -14.99 24.69 15.15
CA HIS A 271 -14.86 23.25 15.45
C HIS A 271 -13.58 22.88 16.23
N ASN A 272 -13.18 23.71 17.19
CA ASN A 272 -11.95 23.52 17.98
C ASN A 272 -10.65 23.59 17.14
N GLN A 273 -10.68 24.28 16.03
CA GLN A 273 -9.56 24.47 15.11
C GLN A 273 -9.41 25.97 14.78
N VAL A 274 -8.18 26.44 14.74
CA VAL A 274 -7.82 27.76 14.21
C VAL A 274 -7.52 27.60 12.74
N ARG A 275 -8.09 28.45 11.91
CA ARG A 275 -7.92 28.43 10.48
C ARG A 275 -7.32 29.74 10.01
N PHE A 276 -6.22 29.62 9.24
CA PHE A 276 -5.60 30.74 8.54
C PHE A 276 -5.97 30.63 7.07
N TRP A 277 -6.64 31.62 6.55
CA TRP A 277 -7.03 31.69 5.14
C TRP A 277 -6.17 32.73 4.43
N VAL A 278 -5.54 32.33 3.33
CA VAL A 278 -4.95 33.26 2.37
C VAL A 278 -5.82 33.22 1.13
N ILE A 279 -6.45 34.34 0.83
CA ILE A 279 -7.50 34.52 -0.20
C ILE A 279 -6.95 35.42 -1.28
N ASP A 280 -6.87 34.93 -2.50
CA ASP A 280 -6.51 35.72 -3.68
C ASP A 280 -7.68 35.83 -4.66
N HIS A 281 -7.54 36.74 -5.59
CA HIS A 281 -8.48 36.99 -6.71
C HIS A 281 -7.74 36.83 -8.05
N GLY A 282 -6.93 35.79 -8.16
CA GLY A 282 -6.22 35.36 -9.37
C GLY A 282 -7.08 34.52 -10.33
N PRO A 283 -6.45 33.77 -11.22
CA PRO A 283 -7.14 32.89 -12.18
C PRO A 283 -7.85 31.69 -11.54
N GLY A 284 -7.57 31.42 -10.27
CA GLY A 284 -8.08 30.23 -9.57
C GLY A 284 -7.40 28.92 -9.98
N ILE A 285 -7.87 27.82 -9.41
CA ILE A 285 -7.31 26.46 -9.61
C ILE A 285 -8.43 25.53 -10.08
N PRO A 286 -8.32 24.92 -11.27
CA PRO A 286 -9.30 23.95 -11.76
C PRO A 286 -9.48 22.79 -10.79
N ASP A 287 -10.69 22.23 -10.69
CA ASP A 287 -11.02 21.17 -9.74
C ASP A 287 -10.11 19.93 -9.87
N ASN A 288 -9.75 19.56 -11.10
CA ASN A 288 -8.83 18.46 -11.37
C ASN A 288 -7.38 18.73 -10.93
N ALA A 289 -7.03 19.99 -10.71
CA ALA A 289 -5.69 20.42 -10.29
C ALA A 289 -5.58 20.68 -8.79
N LYS A 290 -6.70 20.84 -8.04
CA LYS A 290 -6.69 21.17 -6.60
C LYS A 290 -5.91 20.19 -5.72
N GLN A 291 -5.86 18.93 -6.08
CA GLN A 291 -5.01 17.95 -5.38
C GLN A 291 -3.57 17.96 -5.90
N ALA A 292 -3.40 18.18 -7.19
CA ALA A 292 -2.10 18.16 -7.84
C ALA A 292 -1.20 19.34 -7.45
N VAL A 293 -1.76 20.50 -7.09
CA VAL A 293 -0.98 21.69 -6.68
C VAL A 293 -0.14 21.47 -5.43
N PHE A 294 -0.43 20.45 -4.64
CA PHE A 294 0.34 20.05 -3.45
C PHE A 294 1.41 18.99 -3.75
N THR A 295 1.54 18.56 -5.01
CA THR A 295 2.58 17.59 -5.40
C THR A 295 3.89 18.28 -5.79
N TYR A 296 5.00 17.56 -5.68
CA TYR A 296 6.33 18.08 -5.99
C TYR A 296 6.43 18.62 -7.41
N PHE A 297 6.98 19.84 -7.56
CA PHE A 297 7.26 20.48 -8.85
C PHE A 297 6.04 20.66 -9.76
N TYR A 298 4.83 20.65 -9.20
CA TYR A 298 3.64 20.95 -9.97
C TYR A 298 3.63 22.44 -10.36
N ARG A 299 3.43 22.70 -11.64
CA ARG A 299 3.21 24.04 -12.20
C ARG A 299 2.03 23.95 -13.13
N GLN A 300 1.10 24.85 -12.98
CA GLN A 300 -0.02 24.97 -13.92
C GLN A 300 0.51 25.66 -15.19
N THR A 301 0.67 24.91 -16.29
CA THR A 301 0.97 25.44 -17.61
C THR A 301 -0.34 25.89 -18.25
N SER A 302 -0.62 27.19 -18.29
CA SER A 302 -1.69 27.73 -19.11
C SER A 302 -1.12 28.02 -20.50
N GLU A 303 -1.78 27.48 -21.54
CA GLU A 303 -1.41 27.71 -22.95
C GLU A 303 -1.49 29.20 -23.39
N ASN A 304 -1.92 30.12 -22.51
CA ASN A 304 -2.12 31.52 -22.76
C ASN A 304 -1.32 32.47 -21.84
N GLU A 305 -0.17 32.05 -21.32
CA GLU A 305 0.66 32.96 -20.51
C GLU A 305 1.22 34.08 -21.37
N CYS A 306 0.72 35.31 -21.16
CA CYS A 306 1.36 36.54 -21.62
C CYS A 306 2.78 36.63 -21.07
N ALA A 307 3.75 37.05 -21.90
CA ALA A 307 5.19 37.09 -21.59
C ALA A 307 5.57 37.80 -20.28
N ALA A 308 4.70 38.70 -19.77
CA ALA A 308 4.91 39.41 -18.49
C ALA A 308 4.71 38.53 -17.24
N THR A 309 3.93 37.44 -17.35
CA THR A 309 3.70 36.50 -16.23
C THR A 309 4.86 35.51 -16.09
N VAL A 310 5.61 35.28 -17.17
CA VAL A 310 6.73 34.34 -17.22
C VAL A 310 7.92 34.83 -16.36
N GLU A 311 8.17 36.15 -16.30
CA GLU A 311 9.28 36.66 -15.48
C GLU A 311 9.03 36.55 -13.98
N ASN A 312 7.79 36.73 -13.51
CA ASN A 312 7.43 36.57 -12.10
C ASN A 312 7.26 35.07 -11.72
N SER A 313 6.79 34.23 -12.65
CA SER A 313 6.66 32.76 -12.44
C SER A 313 7.99 32.03 -12.39
N ALA A 314 9.08 32.65 -12.86
CA ALA A 314 10.43 32.06 -12.83
C ALA A 314 11.00 31.89 -11.41
N HIS A 315 10.35 32.46 -10.38
CA HIS A 315 10.83 32.41 -9.00
C HIS A 315 10.28 31.25 -8.17
N HIS A 316 9.27 30.51 -8.67
CA HIS A 316 8.61 29.43 -7.94
C HIS A 316 8.89 28.07 -8.57
N TYR A 317 9.60 27.21 -7.85
CA TYR A 317 9.99 25.85 -8.31
C TYR A 317 8.88 24.80 -8.18
N GLY A 318 7.67 25.18 -7.75
CA GLY A 318 6.58 24.22 -7.49
C GLY A 318 6.80 23.36 -6.26
N LEU A 319 7.66 23.77 -5.33
CA LEU A 319 7.91 23.09 -4.05
C LEU A 319 7.20 23.76 -2.88
N GLY A 320 6.90 25.05 -2.95
CA GLY A 320 6.38 25.83 -1.83
C GLY A 320 5.12 25.23 -1.21
N LEU A 321 4.09 24.92 -2.00
CA LEU A 321 2.85 24.33 -1.47
C LEU A 321 3.05 22.91 -0.89
N THR A 322 3.95 22.14 -1.45
CA THR A 322 4.34 20.82 -0.90
C THR A 322 5.02 20.98 0.45
N VAL A 323 5.97 21.94 0.56
CA VAL A 323 6.65 22.28 1.83
C VAL A 323 5.64 22.78 2.85
N ALA A 324 4.73 23.67 2.48
CA ALA A 324 3.68 24.18 3.37
C ALA A 324 2.78 23.06 3.88
N THR A 325 2.43 22.09 3.03
CA THR A 325 1.63 20.91 3.41
C THR A 325 2.38 20.02 4.40
N GLU A 326 3.64 19.72 4.13
CA GLU A 326 4.46 18.92 5.04
C GLU A 326 4.67 19.59 6.40
N LEU A 327 4.94 20.90 6.41
CA LEU A 327 5.06 21.66 7.66
C LEU A 327 3.74 21.75 8.42
N ALA A 328 2.59 21.80 7.73
CA ALA A 328 1.28 21.74 8.37
C ALA A 328 1.03 20.36 9.00
N ASN A 329 1.29 19.28 8.26
CA ASN A 329 1.14 17.90 8.73
C ASN A 329 2.02 17.61 9.96
N LEU A 330 3.27 18.05 9.94
CA LEU A 330 4.20 17.92 11.07
C LEU A 330 3.69 18.61 12.35
N GLN A 331 2.86 19.66 12.21
CA GLN A 331 2.22 20.38 13.30
C GLN A 331 0.81 19.87 13.61
N HIS A 332 0.47 18.66 13.14
CA HIS A 332 -0.86 18.04 13.30
C HIS A 332 -2.01 18.86 12.68
N GLY A 333 -1.68 19.72 11.73
CA GLY A 333 -2.62 20.52 10.95
C GLY A 333 -2.89 19.92 9.57
N SER A 334 -3.54 20.72 8.72
CA SER A 334 -3.77 20.37 7.32
C SER A 334 -3.82 21.63 6.46
N LEU A 335 -3.48 21.51 5.19
CA LEU A 335 -3.58 22.57 4.20
C LEU A 335 -4.53 22.14 3.08
N THR A 336 -5.49 23.00 2.74
CA THR A 336 -6.47 22.74 1.68
C THR A 336 -6.64 23.98 0.80
N VAL A 337 -7.26 23.82 -0.38
CA VAL A 337 -7.56 24.91 -1.29
C VAL A 337 -9.01 24.84 -1.75
N GLN A 338 -9.65 25.99 -1.86
CA GLN A 338 -11.03 26.19 -2.31
C GLN A 338 -11.08 27.34 -3.30
N ASP A 339 -12.18 27.43 -4.05
CA ASP A 339 -12.42 28.57 -4.93
C ASP A 339 -12.80 29.81 -4.13
N THR A 340 -12.25 30.96 -4.52
CA THR A 340 -12.67 32.26 -3.98
C THR A 340 -13.96 32.69 -4.67
N PRO A 341 -15.00 33.12 -3.93
CA PRO A 341 -16.17 33.74 -4.54
C PRO A 341 -15.77 34.94 -5.37
N GLY A 342 -16.15 34.94 -6.65
CA GLY A 342 -15.76 35.99 -7.60
C GLY A 342 -14.49 35.69 -8.39
N GLY A 343 -13.86 34.53 -8.20
CA GLY A 343 -12.64 34.08 -8.88
C GLY A 343 -11.40 34.16 -7.98
N GLY A 344 -10.45 33.28 -8.21
CA GLY A 344 -9.23 33.14 -7.41
C GLY A 344 -9.17 31.87 -6.59
N ALA A 345 -8.17 31.76 -5.73
CA ALA A 345 -7.98 30.64 -4.83
C ALA A 345 -7.95 31.07 -3.36
N SER A 346 -8.47 30.21 -2.49
CA SER A 346 -8.46 30.39 -1.03
C SER A 346 -7.76 29.22 -0.40
N PHE A 347 -6.53 29.42 0.06
CA PHE A 347 -5.78 28.41 0.80
C PHE A 347 -6.12 28.48 2.29
N CYS A 348 -6.41 27.33 2.89
CA CYS A 348 -6.79 27.21 4.29
C CYS A 348 -5.79 26.31 5.02
N LEU A 349 -5.00 26.89 5.91
CA LEU A 349 -4.21 26.18 6.91
C LEU A 349 -5.07 25.99 8.16
N VAL A 350 -5.23 24.75 8.59
CA VAL A 350 -5.98 24.37 9.79
C VAL A 350 -5.01 23.86 10.83
N LEU A 351 -5.05 24.40 12.04
CA LEU A 351 -4.27 23.93 13.19
C LEU A 351 -5.21 23.61 14.37
N PRO A 352 -4.95 22.52 15.12
CA PRO A 352 -5.74 22.23 16.30
C PRO A 352 -5.53 23.29 17.38
N ALA A 353 -6.62 23.78 17.98
CA ALA A 353 -6.52 24.66 19.13
C ALA A 353 -5.93 23.91 20.33
N LYS A 354 -5.10 24.58 21.13
CA LYS A 354 -4.61 24.04 22.39
C LYS A 354 -5.78 23.80 23.32
N GLN A 355 -6.03 22.57 23.71
CA GLN A 355 -7.02 22.27 24.75
C GLN A 355 -6.55 22.89 26.06
N HIS A 356 -7.42 23.68 26.70
CA HIS A 356 -7.22 24.09 28.09
C HIS A 356 -7.31 22.82 28.94
N THR A 357 -6.16 22.35 29.43
CA THR A 357 -6.11 21.35 30.52
C THR A 357 -6.27 22.03 31.84
#